data_b22d055cc2b8e3d0f64f9b40c3daae18
#
_entry.id   b22d055cc2b8e3d0f64f9b40c3daae18
#
_cell.length_a   1.000
_cell.length_b   1.000
_cell.length_c   1.000
_cell.angle_alpha   90.00
_cell.angle_beta   90.00
_cell.angle_gamma   90.00
#
_symmetry.space_group_name_H-M   'P 1'
#
loop_
_entity.id
_entity.type
_entity.pdbx_description
1 polymer ?
#
loop_
_entity_poly.entity_id
_entity_poly.type
_entity_poly.pdbx_seq_one_letter_code
_entity_poly.pdbx_strand_id
1 'polypeptide(L)'
;MSTYKAPLADLRFALYDVLGVDKQFAELGYTDASRDIIDAVLDEAARFAETVLAPLNSVGDQVGCKFDKDTGEVTAPPGFKQAFDQFVEGGWTGLTNAPEHGGQGMPGVLGAALTEMIDAANLAWGNFPMLSHSAVEALSRYGEDWQKEAFLRPLVEGRWTGTMCLTEPHAGTDLGLLKTRAEPNADGSYSITGTKIFITCGEHNLAPNIVHLVLARLPDAPPGPKGISLFVTPKFKVGKDGATGERNALRCGSIEHKMGIHGSVTCVMNFDGAQGWLVGEAHKGLQAMFVMMNSARLGVGLQGLGLSERAYQNALRYARERLQTRSLSGAKFPDKPADPIIVHPDVRRMLLSIKSLVEGGRLLALHAYSQLDAAHNAADAAEREKAETLVGFLTPIAKACQTEWSNENTYNALQCFGGHGYIAEHGMEQLARDARITTLYEGTTGIQSLDLIGRKTATTQGAGLKLFLGMVEEFVKQHEGDAAMAEFVEPLKAKATEWAQLTMGILQRAAKNPEELGAASTDYLFYSGYVVLAYWWARSVAAANVSPQSAAFKQAKLETARFYFARMLPRTLAHKAAIEAGAEPLMAMDAERFGD
;
A
#
# COMPACT_ATOMS: atom_id res chain seq x y z
N MET A 1 18.12 3.63 19.15
CA MET A 1 16.70 3.47 18.80
C MET A 1 16.45 3.97 17.39
N SER A 2 15.60 3.26 16.64
CA SER A 2 15.15 3.70 15.32
C SER A 2 14.37 5.01 15.45
N THR A 3 14.70 6.00 14.62
CA THR A 3 14.02 7.30 14.56
C THR A 3 13.40 7.48 13.18
N TYR A 4 12.47 8.42 13.08
CA TYR A 4 11.85 8.79 11.82
C TYR A 4 11.77 10.31 11.70
N LYS A 5 11.96 10.81 10.49
CA LYS A 5 11.73 12.19 10.10
C LYS A 5 11.06 12.21 8.71
N ALA A 6 9.96 12.94 8.59
CA ALA A 6 9.21 13.00 7.33
C ALA A 6 10.06 13.60 6.20
N PRO A 7 10.09 12.99 5.01
CA PRO A 7 10.91 13.45 3.88
C PRO A 7 10.21 14.59 3.11
N LEU A 8 9.85 15.68 3.81
CA LEU A 8 9.03 16.77 3.27
C LEU A 8 9.60 17.42 2.00
N ALA A 9 10.94 17.56 1.92
CA ALA A 9 11.56 18.12 0.71
C ALA A 9 11.32 17.25 -0.52
N ASP A 10 11.39 15.93 -0.35
CA ASP A 10 11.15 14.97 -1.43
C ASP A 10 9.66 14.84 -1.77
N LEU A 11 8.79 14.85 -0.76
CA LEU A 11 7.33 14.86 -0.96
C LEU A 11 6.90 16.10 -1.76
N ARG A 12 7.35 17.30 -1.37
CA ARG A 12 7.05 18.55 -2.11
C ARG A 12 7.60 18.52 -3.54
N PHE A 13 8.81 18.05 -3.73
CA PHE A 13 9.38 17.86 -5.06
C PHE A 13 8.54 16.89 -5.91
N ALA A 14 8.15 15.76 -5.35
CA ALA A 14 7.32 14.78 -6.05
C ALA A 14 5.95 15.36 -6.44
N LEU A 15 5.27 16.01 -5.49
CA LEU A 15 3.94 16.58 -5.71
C LEU A 15 3.96 17.74 -6.71
N TYR A 16 4.84 18.71 -6.52
CA TYR A 16 4.78 19.97 -7.29
C TYR A 16 5.66 19.95 -8.52
N ASP A 17 6.92 19.52 -8.38
CA ASP A 17 7.88 19.66 -9.48
C ASP A 17 7.77 18.51 -10.50
N VAL A 18 7.45 17.28 -10.04
CA VAL A 18 7.34 16.10 -10.93
C VAL A 18 5.92 15.85 -11.41
N LEU A 19 4.95 15.83 -10.48
CA LEU A 19 3.54 15.51 -10.79
C LEU A 19 2.72 16.74 -11.17
N GLY A 20 3.06 17.94 -10.66
CA GLY A 20 2.34 19.18 -10.93
C GLY A 20 0.91 19.16 -10.37
N VAL A 21 0.71 18.56 -9.19
CA VAL A 21 -0.62 18.34 -8.61
C VAL A 21 -1.40 19.62 -8.33
N ASP A 22 -0.71 20.73 -8.06
CA ASP A 22 -1.31 22.04 -7.82
C ASP A 22 -2.14 22.55 -9.01
N LYS A 23 -1.71 22.25 -10.24
CA LYS A 23 -2.49 22.53 -11.45
C LYS A 23 -3.65 21.55 -11.60
N GLN A 24 -3.41 20.27 -11.36
CA GLN A 24 -4.42 19.23 -11.46
C GLN A 24 -5.58 19.45 -10.46
N PHE A 25 -5.30 19.92 -9.26
CA PHE A 25 -6.35 20.16 -8.25
C PHE A 25 -7.37 21.21 -8.70
N ALA A 26 -6.92 22.29 -9.33
CA ALA A 26 -7.83 23.29 -9.87
C ALA A 26 -8.75 22.71 -10.96
N GLU A 27 -8.21 21.84 -11.83
CA GLU A 27 -8.98 21.17 -12.89
C GLU A 27 -9.97 20.14 -12.35
N LEU A 28 -9.64 19.51 -11.22
CA LEU A 28 -10.49 18.51 -10.53
C LEU A 28 -11.49 19.11 -9.56
N GLY A 29 -11.52 20.44 -9.40
CA GLY A 29 -12.49 21.14 -8.55
C GLY A 29 -12.12 21.18 -7.05
N TYR A 30 -10.89 20.87 -6.69
CA TYR A 30 -10.39 21.01 -5.31
C TYR A 30 -10.01 22.47 -5.00
N THR A 31 -11.03 23.33 -4.84
CA THR A 31 -10.85 24.79 -4.68
C THR A 31 -10.09 25.18 -3.41
N ASP A 32 -10.17 24.38 -2.36
CA ASP A 32 -9.55 24.64 -1.08
C ASP A 32 -8.12 24.04 -0.97
N ALA A 33 -7.69 23.23 -1.94
CA ALA A 33 -6.38 22.61 -1.95
C ALA A 33 -5.29 23.54 -2.55
N SER A 34 -5.14 24.74 -2.00
CA SER A 34 -4.04 25.62 -2.37
C SER A 34 -2.69 25.08 -1.88
N ARG A 35 -1.60 25.50 -2.54
CA ARG A 35 -0.25 25.06 -2.16
C ARG A 35 0.07 25.35 -0.68
N ASP A 36 -0.33 26.53 -0.17
CA ASP A 36 -0.08 26.91 1.22
C ASP A 36 -0.84 26.00 2.20
N ILE A 37 -2.07 25.61 1.87
CA ILE A 37 -2.87 24.66 2.68
C ILE A 37 -2.25 23.27 2.64
N ILE A 38 -1.86 22.78 1.45
CA ILE A 38 -1.20 21.47 1.30
C ILE A 38 0.10 21.43 2.10
N ASP A 39 0.93 22.49 2.01
CA ASP A 39 2.18 22.58 2.77
C ASP A 39 1.94 22.58 4.28
N ALA A 40 0.92 23.29 4.76
CA ALA A 40 0.55 23.30 6.17
C ALA A 40 0.08 21.91 6.64
N VAL A 41 -0.73 21.20 5.84
CA VAL A 41 -1.18 19.83 6.12
C VAL A 41 0.00 18.86 6.16
N LEU A 42 0.94 18.96 5.22
CA LEU A 42 2.15 18.12 5.20
C LEU A 42 3.04 18.37 6.43
N ASP A 43 3.23 19.63 6.83
CA ASP A 43 4.05 19.98 8.00
C ASP A 43 3.41 19.46 9.30
N GLU A 44 2.09 19.59 9.45
CA GLU A 44 1.38 19.09 10.63
C GLU A 44 1.32 17.56 10.67
N ALA A 45 1.11 16.90 9.52
CA ALA A 45 1.20 15.46 9.40
C ALA A 45 2.59 14.93 9.78
N ALA A 46 3.65 15.60 9.32
CA ALA A 46 5.02 15.29 9.70
C ALA A 46 5.23 15.41 11.21
N ARG A 47 4.76 16.50 11.81
CA ARG A 47 4.85 16.73 13.26
C ARG A 47 4.15 15.61 14.03
N PHE A 48 2.94 15.24 13.65
CA PHE A 48 2.19 14.14 14.26
C PHE A 48 2.92 12.81 14.14
N ALA A 49 3.37 12.45 12.94
CA ALA A 49 4.10 11.21 12.68
C ALA A 49 5.41 11.13 13.48
N GLU A 50 6.19 12.22 13.52
CA GLU A 50 7.50 12.25 14.18
C GLU A 50 7.39 12.27 15.71
N THR A 51 6.43 13.05 16.27
CA THR A 51 6.39 13.32 17.72
C THR A 51 5.40 12.46 18.48
N VAL A 52 4.35 11.96 17.81
CA VAL A 52 3.30 11.14 18.44
C VAL A 52 3.49 9.65 18.07
N LEU A 53 3.56 9.32 16.77
CA LEU A 53 3.53 7.93 16.33
C LEU A 53 4.89 7.23 16.40
N ALA A 54 5.97 7.88 15.97
CA ALA A 54 7.29 7.26 15.90
C ALA A 54 7.81 6.78 17.27
N PRO A 55 7.60 7.50 18.39
CA PRO A 55 7.95 7.02 19.73
C PRO A 55 7.19 5.76 20.16
N LEU A 56 5.95 5.58 19.68
CA LEU A 56 5.09 4.44 20.04
C LEU A 56 5.40 3.16 19.25
N ASN A 57 6.23 3.22 18.21
CA ASN A 57 6.50 2.06 17.36
C ASN A 57 7.16 0.91 18.13
N SER A 58 8.22 1.19 18.90
CA SER A 58 8.87 0.17 19.72
C SER A 58 8.01 -0.28 20.91
N VAL A 59 7.19 0.61 21.47
CA VAL A 59 6.22 0.27 22.51
C VAL A 59 5.21 -0.73 21.98
N GLY A 60 4.67 -0.49 20.77
CA GLY A 60 3.74 -1.39 20.09
C GLY A 60 4.34 -2.78 19.86
N ASP A 61 5.59 -2.85 19.42
CA ASP A 61 6.27 -4.13 19.16
C ASP A 61 6.57 -4.91 20.47
N GLN A 62 7.07 -4.22 21.50
CA GLN A 62 7.49 -4.87 22.76
C GLN A 62 6.32 -5.29 23.63
N VAL A 63 5.24 -4.51 23.68
CA VAL A 63 4.08 -4.77 24.55
C VAL A 63 3.03 -5.61 23.83
N GLY A 64 2.78 -5.33 22.55
CA GLY A 64 1.72 -5.96 21.76
C GLY A 64 0.31 -5.65 22.26
N CYS A 65 -0.69 -6.22 21.58
CA CYS A 65 -2.09 -6.17 22.02
C CYS A 65 -2.36 -7.26 23.08
N LYS A 66 -3.23 -6.97 24.05
CA LYS A 66 -3.63 -7.89 25.10
C LYS A 66 -5.07 -8.37 24.89
N PHE A 67 -5.26 -9.67 24.90
CA PHE A 67 -6.55 -10.33 24.74
C PHE A 67 -7.06 -10.88 26.06
N ASP A 68 -8.28 -10.52 26.42
CA ASP A 68 -9.01 -11.08 27.54
C ASP A 68 -9.92 -12.22 27.03
N LYS A 69 -9.62 -13.46 27.45
CA LYS A 69 -10.37 -14.65 27.00
C LYS A 69 -11.80 -14.70 27.54
N ASP A 70 -12.05 -14.12 28.71
CA ASP A 70 -13.35 -14.20 29.37
C ASP A 70 -14.34 -13.24 28.74
N THR A 71 -13.90 -12.01 28.43
CA THR A 71 -14.74 -10.98 27.81
C THR A 71 -14.68 -10.99 26.28
N GLY A 72 -13.58 -11.47 25.69
CA GLY A 72 -13.29 -11.38 24.25
C GLY A 72 -12.82 -9.98 23.83
N GLU A 73 -12.44 -9.13 24.78
CA GLU A 73 -11.96 -7.78 24.52
C GLU A 73 -10.45 -7.74 24.24
N VAL A 74 -10.04 -6.75 23.47
CA VAL A 74 -8.63 -6.50 23.17
C VAL A 74 -8.25 -5.09 23.59
N THR A 75 -7.16 -5.00 24.34
CA THR A 75 -6.53 -3.73 24.71
C THR A 75 -5.31 -3.50 23.82
N ALA A 76 -5.30 -2.37 23.12
CA ALA A 76 -4.17 -1.90 22.31
C ALA A 76 -2.96 -1.51 23.21
N PRO A 77 -1.74 -1.42 22.64
CA PRO A 77 -0.57 -1.00 23.37
C PRO A 77 -0.71 0.39 24.02
N PRO A 78 0.03 0.65 25.11
CA PRO A 78 0.03 1.96 25.76
C PRO A 78 0.32 3.10 24.79
N GLY A 79 -0.44 4.20 24.88
CA GLY A 79 -0.31 5.38 24.04
C GLY A 79 -1.06 5.31 22.71
N PHE A 80 -1.47 4.12 22.22
CA PHE A 80 -2.15 3.98 20.93
C PHE A 80 -3.52 4.67 20.92
N LYS A 81 -4.29 4.53 22.01
CA LYS A 81 -5.59 5.22 22.11
C LYS A 81 -5.43 6.72 22.13
N GLN A 82 -4.51 7.25 22.92
CA GLN A 82 -4.25 8.69 22.99
C GLN A 82 -3.79 9.24 21.63
N ALA A 83 -2.97 8.51 20.91
CA ALA A 83 -2.57 8.87 19.54
C ALA A 83 -3.78 8.86 18.59
N PHE A 84 -4.70 7.88 18.75
CA PHE A 84 -5.91 7.79 17.93
C PHE A 84 -6.86 8.97 18.23
N ASP A 85 -7.05 9.31 19.50
CA ASP A 85 -7.86 10.45 19.90
C ASP A 85 -7.31 11.78 19.31
N GLN A 86 -5.98 11.99 19.35
CA GLN A 86 -5.33 13.15 18.72
C GLN A 86 -5.49 13.15 17.19
N PHE A 87 -5.45 11.97 16.55
CA PHE A 87 -5.67 11.84 15.12
C PHE A 87 -7.11 12.24 14.73
N VAL A 88 -8.08 11.82 15.51
CA VAL A 88 -9.49 12.19 15.32
C VAL A 88 -9.70 13.69 15.58
N GLU A 89 -9.17 14.22 16.68
CA GLU A 89 -9.24 15.65 17.03
C GLU A 89 -8.59 16.53 15.95
N GLY A 90 -7.51 16.06 15.31
CA GLY A 90 -6.87 16.74 14.18
C GLY A 90 -7.64 16.66 12.87
N GLY A 91 -8.76 15.93 12.83
CA GLY A 91 -9.60 15.78 11.62
C GLY A 91 -9.00 14.87 10.53
N TRP A 92 -7.94 14.13 10.86
CA TRP A 92 -7.20 13.33 9.89
C TRP A 92 -8.01 12.17 9.29
N THR A 93 -8.97 11.61 10.03
CA THR A 93 -9.86 10.54 9.57
C THR A 93 -10.72 10.96 8.39
N GLY A 94 -11.14 12.22 8.36
CA GLY A 94 -12.00 12.79 7.33
C GLY A 94 -11.26 13.58 6.24
N LEU A 95 -9.92 13.63 6.24
CA LEU A 95 -9.12 14.53 5.38
C LEU A 95 -9.55 14.49 3.91
N THR A 96 -9.70 13.29 3.34
CA THR A 96 -10.00 13.10 1.91
C THR A 96 -11.45 12.74 1.63
N ASN A 97 -12.28 12.62 2.66
CA ASN A 97 -13.68 12.22 2.51
C ASN A 97 -14.57 13.41 2.19
N ALA A 98 -15.71 13.13 1.54
CA ALA A 98 -16.64 14.15 1.09
C ALA A 98 -17.26 14.97 2.24
N PRO A 99 -17.42 16.30 2.09
CA PRO A 99 -17.96 17.17 3.13
C PRO A 99 -19.38 16.83 3.59
N GLU A 100 -20.23 16.30 2.69
CA GLU A 100 -21.59 15.87 3.04
C GLU A 100 -21.62 14.74 4.08
N HIS A 101 -20.54 14.01 4.24
CA HIS A 101 -20.38 12.96 5.24
C HIS A 101 -19.50 13.36 6.42
N GLY A 102 -19.15 14.66 6.53
CA GLY A 102 -18.32 15.20 7.61
C GLY A 102 -16.82 15.20 7.33
N GLY A 103 -16.41 14.96 6.08
CA GLY A 103 -15.03 15.05 5.64
C GLY A 103 -14.59 16.46 5.26
N GLN A 104 -13.31 16.61 4.87
CA GLN A 104 -12.71 17.89 4.46
C GLN A 104 -12.59 18.05 2.95
N GLY A 105 -12.83 16.99 2.16
CA GLY A 105 -12.80 17.01 0.70
C GLY A 105 -11.43 17.30 0.10
N MET A 106 -10.34 17.01 0.83
CA MET A 106 -8.98 17.18 0.30
C MET A 106 -8.62 16.07 -0.71
N PRO A 107 -7.68 16.33 -1.64
CA PRO A 107 -7.26 15.34 -2.63
C PRO A 107 -6.73 14.04 -2.00
N GLY A 108 -7.05 12.90 -2.62
CA GLY A 108 -6.59 11.58 -2.17
C GLY A 108 -5.06 11.44 -2.20
N VAL A 109 -4.38 12.12 -3.12
CA VAL A 109 -2.92 12.13 -3.15
C VAL A 109 -2.30 12.77 -1.90
N LEU A 110 -2.96 13.72 -1.26
CA LEU A 110 -2.53 14.27 0.04
C LEU A 110 -2.73 13.25 1.17
N GLY A 111 -3.83 12.50 1.13
CA GLY A 111 -4.05 11.35 2.01
C GLY A 111 -2.98 10.27 1.87
N ALA A 112 -2.49 10.03 0.65
CA ALA A 112 -1.37 9.11 0.40
C ALA A 112 -0.07 9.56 1.05
N ALA A 113 0.26 10.86 0.96
CA ALA A 113 1.43 11.43 1.63
C ALA A 113 1.34 11.32 3.17
N LEU A 114 0.16 11.58 3.74
CA LEU A 114 -0.12 11.36 5.17
C LEU A 114 0.07 9.88 5.54
N THR A 115 -0.48 8.96 4.76
CA THR A 115 -0.40 7.51 5.01
C THR A 115 1.04 7.01 4.95
N GLU A 116 1.86 7.46 3.99
CA GLU A 116 3.30 7.15 3.95
C GLU A 116 3.99 7.56 5.24
N MET A 117 3.72 8.78 5.75
CA MET A 117 4.32 9.28 6.98
C MET A 117 3.87 8.49 8.21
N ILE A 118 2.60 8.13 8.31
CA ILE A 118 2.04 7.29 9.38
C ILE A 118 2.72 5.91 9.39
N ASP A 119 2.74 5.24 8.25
CA ASP A 119 3.27 3.87 8.13
C ASP A 119 4.78 3.82 8.38
N ALA A 120 5.51 4.84 7.93
CA ALA A 120 6.93 5.00 8.27
C ALA A 120 7.15 5.22 9.76
N ALA A 121 6.29 5.98 10.42
CA ALA A 121 6.38 6.26 11.85
C ALA A 121 5.96 5.05 12.70
N ASN A 122 4.85 4.40 12.37
CA ASN A 122 4.30 3.26 13.13
C ASN A 122 3.30 2.46 12.29
N LEU A 123 3.78 1.49 11.50
CA LEU A 123 2.93 0.65 10.67
C LEU A 123 1.82 -0.07 11.45
N ALA A 124 2.14 -0.60 12.64
CA ALA A 124 1.18 -1.33 13.46
C ALA A 124 -0.03 -0.45 13.86
N TRP A 125 0.23 0.81 14.17
CA TRP A 125 -0.81 1.80 14.47
C TRP A 125 -1.57 2.22 13.20
N GLY A 126 -0.87 2.39 12.07
CA GLY A 126 -1.44 2.81 10.78
C GLY A 126 -2.54 1.89 10.26
N ASN A 127 -2.56 0.62 10.65
CA ASN A 127 -3.60 -0.33 10.25
C ASN A 127 -5.01 0.06 10.75
N PHE A 128 -5.14 0.75 11.88
CA PHE A 128 -6.45 1.14 12.42
C PHE A 128 -7.17 2.16 11.52
N PRO A 129 -6.57 3.30 11.15
CA PRO A 129 -7.20 4.23 10.22
C PRO A 129 -7.29 3.69 8.79
N MET A 130 -6.32 2.88 8.32
CA MET A 130 -6.33 2.33 6.96
C MET A 130 -7.56 1.46 6.70
N LEU A 131 -7.91 0.56 7.61
CA LEU A 131 -9.08 -0.31 7.47
C LEU A 131 -10.38 0.49 7.54
N SER A 132 -10.43 1.52 8.39
CA SER A 132 -11.59 2.42 8.51
C SER A 132 -11.80 3.21 7.21
N HIS A 133 -10.74 3.77 6.63
CA HIS A 133 -10.80 4.47 5.34
C HIS A 133 -11.32 3.54 4.22
N SER A 134 -10.83 2.30 4.16
CA SER A 134 -11.29 1.33 3.16
C SER A 134 -12.79 0.98 3.35
N ALA A 135 -13.29 0.89 4.60
CA ALA A 135 -14.71 0.67 4.87
C ALA A 135 -15.59 1.85 4.43
N VAL A 136 -15.08 3.08 4.61
CA VAL A 136 -15.71 4.31 4.12
C VAL A 136 -15.93 4.25 2.61
N GLU A 137 -14.93 3.86 1.83
CA GLU A 137 -15.02 3.73 0.37
C GLU A 137 -16.16 2.79 -0.07
N ALA A 138 -16.29 1.62 0.55
CA ALA A 138 -17.35 0.67 0.22
C ALA A 138 -18.75 1.19 0.58
N LEU A 139 -18.91 1.78 1.75
CA LEU A 139 -20.19 2.32 2.22
C LEU A 139 -20.60 3.57 1.44
N SER A 140 -19.67 4.45 1.07
CA SER A 140 -19.95 5.63 0.24
C SER A 140 -20.55 5.23 -1.10
N ARG A 141 -20.03 4.17 -1.72
CA ARG A 141 -20.43 3.75 -3.07
C ARG A 141 -21.67 2.85 -3.09
N TYR A 142 -21.84 1.98 -2.09
CA TYR A 142 -22.86 0.92 -2.12
C TYR A 142 -23.85 0.97 -0.96
N GLY A 143 -23.61 1.78 0.06
CA GLY A 143 -24.51 1.93 1.19
C GLY A 143 -25.80 2.67 0.80
N GLU A 144 -26.92 2.24 1.37
CA GLU A 144 -28.18 3.00 1.34
C GLU A 144 -28.04 4.30 2.13
N ASP A 145 -28.89 5.31 1.89
CA ASP A 145 -28.79 6.62 2.54
C ASP A 145 -28.81 6.54 4.07
N TRP A 146 -29.68 5.68 4.64
CA TRP A 146 -29.69 5.47 6.08
C TRP A 146 -28.42 4.77 6.61
N GLN A 147 -27.79 3.89 5.82
CA GLN A 147 -26.53 3.25 6.17
C GLN A 147 -25.38 4.26 6.15
N LYS A 148 -25.39 5.19 5.20
CA LYS A 148 -24.42 6.28 5.14
C LYS A 148 -24.54 7.17 6.36
N GLU A 149 -25.76 7.54 6.75
CA GLU A 149 -25.96 8.36 7.94
C GLU A 149 -25.61 7.61 9.24
N ALA A 150 -26.03 6.33 9.36
CA ALA A 150 -25.84 5.56 10.59
C ALA A 150 -24.41 5.00 10.77
N PHE A 151 -23.69 4.68 9.69
CA PHE A 151 -22.38 4.02 9.75
C PHE A 151 -21.26 4.82 9.09
N LEU A 152 -21.48 5.39 7.89
CA LEU A 152 -20.44 6.09 7.15
C LEU A 152 -20.00 7.37 7.86
N ARG A 153 -20.94 8.23 8.27
CA ARG A 153 -20.61 9.49 8.97
C ARG A 153 -19.77 9.26 10.23
N PRO A 154 -20.13 8.32 11.16
CA PRO A 154 -19.28 8.02 12.31
C PRO A 154 -17.88 7.51 11.99
N LEU A 155 -17.69 6.79 10.86
CA LEU A 155 -16.39 6.35 10.39
C LEU A 155 -15.55 7.51 9.86
N VAL A 156 -16.14 8.40 9.06
CA VAL A 156 -15.47 9.59 8.53
C VAL A 156 -15.05 10.54 9.64
N GLU A 157 -15.91 10.74 10.63
CA GLU A 157 -15.62 11.56 11.82
C GLU A 157 -14.62 10.89 12.79
N GLY A 158 -14.25 9.61 12.58
CA GLY A 158 -13.35 8.86 13.44
C GLY A 158 -13.94 8.42 14.78
N ARG A 159 -15.23 8.62 15.00
CA ARG A 159 -15.93 8.16 16.21
C ARG A 159 -15.97 6.65 16.29
N TRP A 160 -16.01 5.97 15.15
CA TRP A 160 -15.97 4.51 15.01
C TRP A 160 -14.86 4.10 14.05
N THR A 161 -14.50 2.81 14.09
CA THR A 161 -13.53 2.22 13.18
C THR A 161 -14.20 1.16 12.31
N GLY A 162 -13.54 0.81 11.19
CA GLY A 162 -14.06 -0.16 10.23
C GLY A 162 -13.10 -1.34 10.03
N THR A 163 -13.63 -2.49 9.61
CA THR A 163 -12.85 -3.69 9.28
C THR A 163 -13.38 -4.41 8.04
N MET A 164 -12.51 -5.23 7.43
CA MET A 164 -12.87 -6.21 6.39
C MET A 164 -12.91 -7.62 6.97
N CYS A 165 -14.03 -8.32 6.83
CA CYS A 165 -14.21 -9.70 7.31
C CYS A 165 -14.48 -10.64 6.12
N LEU A 166 -13.40 -11.08 5.45
CA LEU A 166 -13.44 -11.94 4.26
C LEU A 166 -13.06 -13.39 4.61
N THR A 167 -11.82 -13.55 5.07
CA THR A 167 -11.10 -14.82 5.16
C THR A 167 -11.73 -15.75 6.20
N GLU A 168 -11.84 -17.01 5.83
CA GLU A 168 -12.24 -18.11 6.73
C GLU A 168 -11.13 -19.16 6.78
N PRO A 169 -11.12 -20.09 7.77
CA PRO A 169 -10.04 -21.08 7.93
C PRO A 169 -9.73 -21.91 6.66
N HIS A 170 -10.70 -22.07 5.78
CA HIS A 170 -10.61 -22.85 4.54
C HIS A 170 -10.76 -21.99 3.27
N ALA A 171 -10.92 -20.68 3.38
CA ALA A 171 -11.17 -19.76 2.27
C ALA A 171 -10.38 -18.46 2.45
N GLY A 172 -9.18 -18.40 1.87
CA GLY A 172 -8.33 -17.20 1.85
C GLY A 172 -8.36 -16.54 0.47
N THR A 173 -7.52 -17.02 -0.44
CA THR A 173 -7.47 -16.51 -1.82
C THR A 173 -8.74 -16.87 -2.60
N ASP A 174 -9.25 -18.09 -2.45
CA ASP A 174 -10.52 -18.52 -3.05
C ASP A 174 -11.69 -18.26 -2.08
N LEU A 175 -12.26 -17.06 -2.17
CA LEU A 175 -13.45 -16.66 -1.41
C LEU A 175 -14.71 -17.41 -1.86
N GLY A 176 -14.69 -18.07 -3.03
CA GLY A 176 -15.79 -18.91 -3.49
C GLY A 176 -16.14 -20.06 -2.55
N LEU A 177 -15.21 -20.41 -1.66
CA LEU A 177 -15.36 -21.48 -0.66
C LEU A 177 -15.96 -21.01 0.67
N LEU A 178 -16.17 -19.72 0.90
CA LEU A 178 -16.66 -19.20 2.19
C LEU A 178 -18.02 -19.80 2.59
N LYS A 179 -18.22 -20.02 3.89
CA LYS A 179 -19.37 -20.69 4.50
C LYS A 179 -20.17 -19.82 5.46
N THR A 180 -19.71 -18.64 5.82
CA THR A 180 -20.49 -17.69 6.64
C THR A 180 -21.83 -17.44 5.99
N ARG A 181 -22.92 -17.50 6.77
CA ARG A 181 -24.31 -17.37 6.32
C ARG A 181 -24.93 -16.10 6.84
N ALA A 182 -25.89 -15.59 6.08
CA ALA A 182 -26.73 -14.46 6.45
C ALA A 182 -28.21 -14.87 6.24
N GLU A 183 -28.94 -15.05 7.34
CA GLU A 183 -30.35 -15.44 7.32
C GLU A 183 -31.24 -14.19 7.51
N PRO A 184 -32.25 -13.96 6.66
CA PRO A 184 -33.09 -12.76 6.72
C PRO A 184 -33.97 -12.75 7.97
N ASN A 185 -34.09 -11.59 8.63
CA ASN A 185 -35.00 -11.33 9.74
C ASN A 185 -36.25 -10.56 9.27
N ALA A 186 -37.31 -10.58 10.08
CA ALA A 186 -38.59 -9.93 9.75
C ALA A 186 -38.50 -8.38 9.69
N ASP A 187 -37.47 -7.78 10.31
CA ASP A 187 -37.22 -6.34 10.36
C ASP A 187 -36.36 -5.81 9.18
N GLY A 188 -35.99 -6.70 8.25
CA GLY A 188 -35.13 -6.39 7.10
C GLY A 188 -33.63 -6.44 7.41
N SER A 189 -33.25 -6.76 8.64
CA SER A 189 -31.87 -7.12 8.98
C SER A 189 -31.59 -8.59 8.66
N TYR A 190 -30.34 -9.01 8.91
CA TYR A 190 -29.89 -10.39 8.73
C TYR A 190 -29.18 -10.89 9.98
N SER A 191 -29.33 -12.18 10.28
CA SER A 191 -28.56 -12.89 11.29
C SER A 191 -27.31 -13.52 10.65
N ILE A 192 -26.13 -12.97 10.96
CA ILE A 192 -24.85 -13.41 10.41
C ILE A 192 -24.26 -14.49 11.32
N THR A 193 -23.92 -15.66 10.73
CA THR A 193 -23.33 -16.77 11.48
C THR A 193 -22.14 -17.35 10.75
N GLY A 194 -20.97 -17.42 11.44
CA GLY A 194 -19.74 -17.97 10.90
C GLY A 194 -18.51 -17.46 11.64
N THR A 195 -17.32 -17.95 11.23
CA THR A 195 -16.04 -17.56 11.79
C THR A 195 -15.15 -16.95 10.71
N LYS A 196 -14.64 -15.78 10.98
CA LYS A 196 -13.67 -15.07 10.14
C LYS A 196 -12.32 -15.03 10.84
N ILE A 197 -11.23 -15.28 10.09
CA ILE A 197 -9.86 -15.29 10.61
C ILE A 197 -9.01 -14.21 9.97
N PHE A 198 -7.91 -13.89 10.62
CA PHE A 198 -6.96 -12.86 10.19
C PHE A 198 -7.60 -11.47 10.03
N ILE A 199 -8.57 -11.16 10.89
CA ILE A 199 -9.27 -9.88 10.83
C ILE A 199 -8.43 -8.82 11.53
N THR A 200 -7.80 -7.96 10.74
CA THR A 200 -7.06 -6.81 11.24
C THR A 200 -8.00 -5.84 11.94
N CYS A 201 -7.63 -5.43 13.15
CA CYS A 201 -8.41 -4.51 13.99
C CYS A 201 -9.86 -4.97 14.27
N GLY A 202 -10.10 -6.31 14.29
CA GLY A 202 -11.43 -6.87 14.51
C GLY A 202 -12.02 -6.60 15.89
N GLU A 203 -11.18 -6.43 16.91
CA GLU A 203 -11.56 -6.01 18.26
C GLU A 203 -10.46 -5.14 18.86
N HIS A 204 -10.82 -4.05 19.50
CA HIS A 204 -9.90 -3.12 20.17
C HIS A 204 -10.65 -2.08 21.00
N ASN A 205 -9.90 -1.30 21.80
CA ASN A 205 -10.41 -0.24 22.68
C ASN A 205 -10.11 1.19 22.20
N LEU A 206 -9.73 1.39 20.91
CA LEU A 206 -9.43 2.74 20.38
C LEU A 206 -10.69 3.57 20.16
N ALA A 207 -11.77 2.92 19.70
CA ALA A 207 -13.05 3.55 19.44
C ALA A 207 -14.18 2.79 20.17
N PRO A 208 -15.31 3.45 20.48
CA PRO A 208 -16.42 2.81 21.20
C PRO A 208 -17.17 1.78 20.37
N ASN A 209 -17.16 1.87 19.04
CA ASN A 209 -17.79 0.89 18.14
C ASN A 209 -16.88 0.54 16.99
N ILE A 210 -17.07 -0.66 16.43
CA ILE A 210 -16.35 -1.18 15.26
C ILE A 210 -17.39 -1.65 14.26
N VAL A 211 -17.27 -1.21 13.02
CA VAL A 211 -18.16 -1.57 11.90
C VAL A 211 -17.47 -2.62 11.03
N HIS A 212 -17.97 -3.85 11.06
CA HIS A 212 -17.44 -4.95 10.28
C HIS A 212 -18.15 -5.04 8.92
N LEU A 213 -17.41 -5.00 7.81
CA LEU A 213 -17.91 -5.34 6.48
C LEU A 213 -17.68 -6.83 6.23
N VAL A 214 -18.75 -7.62 6.30
CA VAL A 214 -18.70 -9.09 6.35
C VAL A 214 -19.21 -9.70 5.04
N LEU A 215 -18.39 -10.56 4.42
CA LEU A 215 -18.84 -11.39 3.30
C LEU A 215 -19.56 -12.64 3.83
N ALA A 216 -20.79 -12.85 3.35
CA ALA A 216 -21.61 -14.01 3.72
C ALA A 216 -22.50 -14.46 2.55
N ARG A 217 -23.12 -15.64 2.70
CA ARG A 217 -24.06 -16.22 1.74
C ARG A 217 -25.48 -16.14 2.25
N LEU A 218 -26.40 -15.75 1.38
CA LEU A 218 -27.84 -15.89 1.58
C LEU A 218 -28.26 -17.36 1.42
N PRO A 219 -29.43 -17.78 1.95
CA PRO A 219 -29.90 -19.17 1.86
C PRO A 219 -30.04 -19.70 0.43
N ASP A 220 -30.42 -18.85 -0.51
CA ASP A 220 -30.64 -19.15 -1.93
C ASP A 220 -29.43 -18.84 -2.82
N ALA A 221 -28.27 -18.56 -2.21
CA ALA A 221 -27.08 -18.12 -2.93
C ALA A 221 -26.53 -19.20 -3.88
N PRO A 222 -26.24 -18.88 -5.15
CA PRO A 222 -25.57 -19.79 -6.04
C PRO A 222 -24.16 -20.14 -5.52
N PRO A 223 -23.61 -21.32 -5.87
CA PRO A 223 -22.28 -21.72 -5.43
C PRO A 223 -21.19 -20.82 -6.04
N GLY A 224 -20.03 -20.81 -5.39
CA GLY A 224 -18.85 -20.06 -5.86
C GLY A 224 -18.94 -18.55 -5.60
N PRO A 225 -18.08 -17.75 -6.26
CA PRO A 225 -17.97 -16.30 -6.01
C PRO A 225 -19.24 -15.50 -6.28
N LYS A 226 -20.07 -15.98 -7.22
CA LYS A 226 -21.32 -15.30 -7.63
C LYS A 226 -22.45 -15.35 -6.58
N GLY A 227 -22.28 -16.10 -5.49
CA GLY A 227 -23.29 -16.20 -4.41
C GLY A 227 -22.92 -15.39 -3.17
N ILE A 228 -21.89 -14.54 -3.22
CA ILE A 228 -21.38 -13.81 -2.06
C ILE A 228 -22.05 -12.43 -1.99
N SER A 229 -22.57 -12.10 -0.81
CA SER A 229 -23.15 -10.79 -0.47
C SER A 229 -22.33 -10.09 0.59
N LEU A 230 -22.44 -8.77 0.68
CA LEU A 230 -21.73 -7.93 1.66
C LEU A 230 -22.71 -7.43 2.71
N PHE A 231 -22.32 -7.47 3.97
CA PHE A 231 -23.14 -7.01 5.10
C PHE A 231 -22.35 -6.05 5.99
N VAL A 232 -22.99 -4.97 6.45
CA VAL A 232 -22.51 -4.13 7.52
C VAL A 232 -23.01 -4.69 8.86
N THR A 233 -22.08 -5.00 9.76
CA THR A 233 -22.34 -5.71 11.03
C THR A 233 -21.55 -5.01 12.15
N PRO A 234 -22.17 -4.14 12.96
CA PRO A 234 -21.46 -3.39 14.00
C PRO A 234 -21.22 -4.22 15.26
N LYS A 235 -20.16 -3.90 16.01
CA LYS A 235 -19.85 -4.49 17.33
C LYS A 235 -20.96 -4.24 18.36
N PHE A 236 -21.48 -3.02 18.42
CA PHE A 236 -22.70 -2.68 19.14
C PHE A 236 -23.78 -2.37 18.13
N LYS A 237 -25.00 -2.87 18.35
CA LYS A 237 -26.13 -2.67 17.46
C LYS A 237 -26.39 -1.16 17.25
N VAL A 238 -26.80 -0.82 16.05
CA VAL A 238 -27.07 0.57 15.66
C VAL A 238 -28.48 0.62 15.06
N GLY A 239 -29.34 1.49 15.58
CA GLY A 239 -30.64 1.77 15.01
C GLY A 239 -30.53 2.54 13.68
N LYS A 240 -31.59 2.54 12.87
CA LYS A 240 -31.63 3.36 11.64
C LYS A 240 -31.51 4.87 11.91
N ASP A 241 -31.75 5.28 13.13
CA ASP A 241 -31.56 6.65 13.66
C ASP A 241 -30.11 6.93 14.10
N GLY A 242 -29.19 5.96 13.94
CA GLY A 242 -27.80 6.05 14.36
C GLY A 242 -27.56 5.83 15.86
N ALA A 243 -28.60 5.54 16.66
CA ALA A 243 -28.44 5.29 18.08
C ALA A 243 -27.71 3.96 18.35
N THR A 244 -26.67 3.98 19.19
CA THR A 244 -25.95 2.78 19.61
C THR A 244 -26.73 2.06 20.69
N GLY A 245 -26.96 0.77 20.49
CA GLY A 245 -27.69 -0.12 21.38
C GLY A 245 -26.80 -1.10 22.15
N GLU A 246 -27.32 -2.27 22.43
CA GLU A 246 -26.63 -3.36 23.11
C GLU A 246 -25.52 -3.99 22.26
N ARG A 247 -24.63 -4.76 22.91
CA ARG A 247 -23.61 -5.53 22.21
C ARG A 247 -24.25 -6.53 21.23
N ASN A 248 -23.73 -6.55 20.02
CA ASN A 248 -24.17 -7.47 19.00
C ASN A 248 -23.63 -8.89 19.27
N ALA A 249 -24.28 -9.91 18.69
CA ALA A 249 -23.90 -11.32 18.85
C ALA A 249 -22.65 -11.68 18.04
N LEU A 250 -21.58 -10.94 18.26
CA LEU A 250 -20.25 -11.18 17.71
C LEU A 250 -19.17 -11.01 18.77
N ARG A 251 -18.07 -11.74 18.61
CA ARG A 251 -17.02 -11.78 19.62
C ARG A 251 -15.67 -12.12 19.00
N CYS A 252 -14.62 -11.49 19.48
CA CYS A 252 -13.26 -11.97 19.25
C CYS A 252 -13.03 -13.27 20.03
N GLY A 253 -12.70 -14.34 19.33
CA GLY A 253 -12.42 -15.66 19.95
C GLY A 253 -10.96 -15.84 20.34
N SER A 254 -10.05 -15.22 19.58
CA SER A 254 -8.62 -15.22 19.84
C SER A 254 -7.94 -14.14 19.01
N ILE A 255 -6.68 -13.83 19.36
CA ILE A 255 -5.79 -13.02 18.54
C ILE A 255 -4.58 -13.83 18.11
N GLU A 256 -3.99 -13.47 16.96
CA GLU A 256 -2.83 -14.17 16.41
C GLU A 256 -1.51 -13.71 17.04
N HIS A 257 -0.62 -14.67 17.29
CA HIS A 257 0.78 -14.41 17.62
C HIS A 257 1.58 -14.31 16.32
N LYS A 258 2.11 -13.14 16.03
CA LYS A 258 2.68 -12.81 14.73
C LYS A 258 4.19 -12.59 14.79
N MET A 259 4.85 -12.70 13.64
CA MET A 259 6.26 -12.37 13.43
C MET A 259 6.56 -10.88 13.67
N GLY A 260 5.65 -9.99 13.25
CA GLY A 260 5.78 -8.53 13.36
C GLY A 260 4.42 -7.86 13.56
N ILE A 261 4.40 -6.53 13.46
CA ILE A 261 3.24 -5.68 13.69
C ILE A 261 2.46 -6.05 14.97
N HIS A 262 3.19 -6.30 16.07
CA HIS A 262 2.60 -6.76 17.32
C HIS A 262 1.59 -5.77 17.92
N GLY A 263 1.79 -4.47 17.66
CA GLY A 263 0.87 -3.42 18.08
C GLY A 263 -0.44 -3.35 17.29
N SER A 264 -0.54 -4.06 16.14
CA SER A 264 -1.77 -4.22 15.36
C SER A 264 -2.42 -5.55 15.72
N VAL A 265 -3.66 -5.53 16.18
CA VAL A 265 -4.38 -6.76 16.51
C VAL A 265 -4.87 -7.47 15.25
N THR A 266 -4.73 -8.81 15.22
CA THR A 266 -5.25 -9.68 14.17
C THR A 266 -6.15 -10.72 14.83
N CYS A 267 -7.46 -10.65 14.56
CA CYS A 267 -8.49 -11.37 15.30
C CYS A 267 -9.05 -12.58 14.56
N VAL A 268 -9.48 -13.57 15.32
CA VAL A 268 -10.49 -14.55 14.93
C VAL A 268 -11.84 -14.02 15.41
N MET A 269 -12.73 -13.67 14.48
CA MET A 269 -14.04 -13.10 14.79
C MET A 269 -15.14 -14.16 14.61
N ASN A 270 -15.88 -14.42 15.68
CA ASN A 270 -17.04 -15.32 15.66
C ASN A 270 -18.32 -14.50 15.62
N PHE A 271 -19.17 -14.79 14.66
CA PHE A 271 -20.50 -14.24 14.47
C PHE A 271 -21.51 -15.34 14.82
N ASP A 272 -22.39 -15.10 15.79
CA ASP A 272 -23.32 -16.08 16.34
C ASP A 272 -24.77 -15.55 16.26
N GLY A 273 -25.26 -15.39 15.03
CA GLY A 273 -26.51 -14.70 14.75
C GLY A 273 -26.39 -13.17 14.87
N ALA A 274 -25.22 -12.61 14.61
CA ALA A 274 -24.97 -11.18 14.70
C ALA A 274 -25.87 -10.40 13.72
N GLN A 275 -26.53 -9.35 14.22
CA GLN A 275 -27.37 -8.49 13.38
C GLN A 275 -26.51 -7.69 12.40
N GLY A 276 -26.88 -7.75 11.12
CA GLY A 276 -26.25 -6.99 10.05
C GLY A 276 -27.26 -6.59 8.97
N TRP A 277 -26.85 -5.74 8.06
CA TRP A 277 -27.67 -5.27 6.94
C TRP A 277 -26.91 -5.43 5.64
N LEU A 278 -27.64 -5.81 4.57
CA LEU A 278 -27.09 -5.95 3.23
C LEU A 278 -26.54 -4.60 2.73
N VAL A 279 -25.34 -4.60 2.18
CA VAL A 279 -24.72 -3.44 1.51
C VAL A 279 -24.70 -3.70 0.01
N GLY A 280 -25.34 -2.83 -0.76
CA GLY A 280 -25.51 -3.00 -2.19
C GLY A 280 -26.50 -4.11 -2.53
N GLU A 281 -26.29 -4.80 -3.66
CA GLU A 281 -27.19 -5.83 -4.17
C GLU A 281 -26.81 -7.23 -3.65
N ALA A 282 -27.82 -8.08 -3.45
CA ALA A 282 -27.62 -9.50 -3.14
C ALA A 282 -26.76 -10.17 -4.24
N HIS A 283 -25.85 -11.06 -3.81
CA HIS A 283 -24.93 -11.81 -4.68
C HIS A 283 -23.88 -10.96 -5.44
N LYS A 284 -23.81 -9.65 -5.16
CA LYS A 284 -22.78 -8.74 -5.71
C LYS A 284 -21.79 -8.26 -4.65
N GLY A 285 -21.71 -8.92 -3.50
CA GLY A 285 -20.87 -8.52 -2.38
C GLY A 285 -19.38 -8.46 -2.70
N LEU A 286 -18.87 -9.33 -3.59
CA LEU A 286 -17.49 -9.24 -4.04
C LEU A 286 -17.20 -7.97 -4.85
N GLN A 287 -18.15 -7.50 -5.67
CA GLN A 287 -17.99 -6.26 -6.41
C GLN A 287 -17.87 -5.06 -5.47
N ALA A 288 -18.70 -5.00 -4.42
CA ALA A 288 -18.62 -3.96 -3.40
C ALA A 288 -17.33 -4.06 -2.58
N MET A 289 -16.93 -5.29 -2.21
CA MET A 289 -15.69 -5.53 -1.47
C MET A 289 -14.42 -5.22 -2.28
N PHE A 290 -14.44 -5.38 -3.61
CA PHE A 290 -13.29 -5.04 -4.45
C PHE A 290 -12.94 -3.55 -4.42
N VAL A 291 -13.91 -2.66 -4.21
CA VAL A 291 -13.62 -1.22 -4.03
C VAL A 291 -12.76 -1.03 -2.78
N MET A 292 -13.18 -1.61 -1.66
CA MET A 292 -12.42 -1.61 -0.41
C MET A 292 -11.03 -2.25 -0.57
N MET A 293 -10.96 -3.42 -1.23
CA MET A 293 -9.69 -4.13 -1.46
C MET A 293 -8.72 -3.34 -2.35
N ASN A 294 -9.19 -2.63 -3.37
CA ASN A 294 -8.31 -1.85 -4.25
C ASN A 294 -7.72 -0.65 -3.53
N SER A 295 -8.52 0.05 -2.70
CA SER A 295 -8.03 1.10 -1.79
C SER A 295 -6.98 0.54 -0.82
N ALA A 296 -7.29 -0.58 -0.14
CA ALA A 296 -6.37 -1.25 0.76
C ALA A 296 -5.07 -1.70 0.08
N ARG A 297 -5.11 -2.16 -1.18
CA ARG A 297 -3.91 -2.56 -1.94
C ARG A 297 -2.95 -1.40 -2.18
N LEU A 298 -3.46 -0.23 -2.57
CA LEU A 298 -2.63 0.97 -2.70
C LEU A 298 -2.05 1.39 -1.35
N GLY A 299 -2.86 1.34 -0.27
CA GLY A 299 -2.40 1.58 1.09
C GLY A 299 -1.29 0.62 1.52
N VAL A 300 -1.40 -0.68 1.20
CA VAL A 300 -0.32 -1.66 1.49
C VAL A 300 0.96 -1.37 0.68
N GLY A 301 0.83 -0.83 -0.53
CA GLY A 301 1.98 -0.29 -1.26
C GLY A 301 2.69 0.82 -0.49
N LEU A 302 1.92 1.75 0.10
CA LEU A 302 2.46 2.82 0.96
C LEU A 302 3.10 2.28 2.25
N GLN A 303 2.59 1.19 2.83
CA GLN A 303 3.21 0.51 3.97
C GLN A 303 4.63 0.04 3.65
N GLY A 304 4.80 -0.61 2.48
CA GLY A 304 6.11 -1.02 2.00
C GLY A 304 7.06 0.16 1.77
N LEU A 305 6.53 1.24 1.22
CA LEU A 305 7.27 2.48 1.01
C LEU A 305 7.70 3.13 2.33
N GLY A 306 6.77 3.30 3.27
CA GLY A 306 7.04 3.92 4.58
C GLY A 306 8.09 3.17 5.39
N LEU A 307 7.98 1.83 5.46
CA LEU A 307 9.01 1.00 6.12
C LEU A 307 10.38 1.13 5.46
N SER A 308 10.42 1.19 4.12
CA SER A 308 11.66 1.37 3.36
C SER A 308 12.30 2.74 3.63
N GLU A 309 11.50 3.81 3.69
CA GLU A 309 11.95 5.17 4.02
C GLU A 309 12.58 5.21 5.42
N ARG A 310 11.89 4.68 6.43
CA ARG A 310 12.41 4.63 7.80
C ARG A 310 13.70 3.81 7.89
N ALA A 311 13.75 2.66 7.22
CA ALA A 311 14.92 1.81 7.16
C ALA A 311 16.12 2.53 6.51
N TYR A 312 15.89 3.24 5.39
CA TYR A 312 16.88 4.07 4.73
C TYR A 312 17.49 5.14 5.65
N GLN A 313 16.64 5.93 6.30
CA GLN A 313 17.07 7.01 7.18
C GLN A 313 17.98 6.52 8.31
N ASN A 314 17.59 5.41 8.95
CA ASN A 314 18.37 4.83 10.04
C ASN A 314 19.69 4.23 9.55
N ALA A 315 19.67 3.53 8.41
CA ALA A 315 20.89 2.97 7.80
C ALA A 315 21.87 4.09 7.37
N LEU A 316 21.35 5.16 6.77
CA LEU A 316 22.16 6.32 6.35
C LEU A 316 22.81 7.00 7.54
N ARG A 317 22.06 7.27 8.63
CA ARG A 317 22.60 7.87 9.85
C ARG A 317 23.70 6.99 10.44
N TYR A 318 23.42 5.69 10.63
CA TYR A 318 24.39 4.75 11.16
C TYR A 318 25.65 4.68 10.29
N ALA A 319 25.50 4.62 8.96
CA ALA A 319 26.64 4.55 8.05
C ALA A 319 27.53 5.79 8.07
N ARG A 320 26.99 6.97 8.41
CA ARG A 320 27.75 8.22 8.60
C ARG A 320 28.50 8.29 9.93
N GLU A 321 27.97 7.62 10.95
CA GLU A 321 28.52 7.67 12.31
C GLU A 321 29.48 6.51 12.61
N ARG A 322 29.17 5.30 12.12
CA ARG A 322 29.94 4.09 12.41
C ARG A 322 31.30 4.12 11.72
N LEU A 323 32.37 4.05 12.51
CA LEU A 323 33.75 4.02 12.02
C LEU A 323 34.23 2.56 11.95
N GLN A 324 34.68 2.10 10.78
CA GLN A 324 35.31 0.79 10.58
C GLN A 324 36.22 0.82 9.35
N THR A 325 37.46 0.37 9.53
CA THR A 325 38.47 0.23 8.47
C THR A 325 38.79 1.57 7.76
N ARG A 326 39.50 1.52 6.63
CA ARG A 326 39.77 2.65 5.74
C ARG A 326 39.20 2.36 4.35
N SER A 327 38.88 3.41 3.62
CA SER A 327 38.52 3.28 2.22
C SER A 327 39.64 2.59 1.43
N LEU A 328 39.29 1.77 0.43
CA LEU A 328 40.25 1.11 -0.45
C LEU A 328 41.16 2.08 -1.19
N SER A 329 40.75 3.32 -1.41
CA SER A 329 41.52 4.39 -2.04
C SER A 329 42.26 5.30 -1.02
N GLY A 330 42.50 4.79 0.19
CA GLY A 330 43.17 5.52 1.30
C GLY A 330 42.18 6.23 2.22
N ALA A 331 42.67 6.70 3.37
CA ALA A 331 41.86 7.36 4.38
C ALA A 331 41.11 8.57 3.82
N LYS A 332 39.80 8.60 4.00
CA LYS A 332 38.93 9.74 3.64
C LYS A 332 38.76 10.73 4.79
N PHE A 333 38.92 10.24 6.01
CA PHE A 333 38.83 11.02 7.24
C PHE A 333 40.10 10.75 8.07
N PRO A 334 41.27 11.32 7.67
CA PRO A 334 42.58 11.00 8.29
C PRO A 334 42.65 11.33 9.78
N ASP A 335 41.89 12.33 10.23
CA ASP A 335 41.83 12.76 11.64
C ASP A 335 41.01 11.81 12.54
N LYS A 336 40.29 10.84 11.96
CA LYS A 336 39.52 9.84 12.71
C LYS A 336 40.29 8.51 12.79
N PRO A 337 40.05 7.67 13.83
CA PRO A 337 40.75 6.38 13.98
C PRO A 337 40.40 5.38 12.85
N ALA A 338 39.26 5.54 12.21
CA ALA A 338 38.80 4.80 11.02
C ALA A 338 37.90 5.70 10.18
N ASP A 339 37.57 5.30 8.94
CA ASP A 339 36.58 6.01 8.13
C ASP A 339 35.17 5.63 8.54
N PRO A 340 34.16 6.54 8.39
CA PRO A 340 32.75 6.16 8.42
C PRO A 340 32.44 5.11 7.35
N ILE A 341 31.60 4.10 7.66
CA ILE A 341 31.34 2.98 6.73
C ILE A 341 30.67 3.41 5.42
N ILE A 342 30.08 4.59 5.36
CA ILE A 342 29.49 5.16 4.13
C ILE A 342 30.51 5.33 3.00
N VAL A 343 31.83 5.32 3.29
CA VAL A 343 32.84 5.40 2.25
C VAL A 343 33.03 4.09 1.47
N HIS A 344 32.55 2.96 2.02
CA HIS A 344 32.74 1.65 1.41
C HIS A 344 31.74 1.40 0.28
N PRO A 345 32.21 0.88 -0.87
CA PRO A 345 31.36 0.69 -2.06
C PRO A 345 30.12 -0.17 -1.81
N ASP A 346 30.22 -1.24 -1.00
CA ASP A 346 29.08 -2.12 -0.74
C ASP A 346 28.03 -1.46 0.17
N VAL A 347 28.45 -0.69 1.18
CA VAL A 347 27.52 0.12 2.00
C VAL A 347 26.80 1.15 1.11
N ARG A 348 27.53 1.82 0.20
CA ARG A 348 26.92 2.75 -0.77
C ARG A 348 25.96 2.05 -1.71
N ARG A 349 26.28 0.84 -2.19
CA ARG A 349 25.38 0.03 -3.02
C ARG A 349 24.05 -0.22 -2.29
N MET A 350 24.11 -0.67 -1.03
CA MET A 350 22.89 -0.90 -0.23
C MET A 350 22.08 0.39 -0.05
N LEU A 351 22.70 1.47 0.39
CA LEU A 351 22.03 2.76 0.60
C LEU A 351 21.42 3.32 -0.69
N LEU A 352 22.14 3.28 -1.81
CA LEU A 352 21.63 3.78 -3.10
C LEU A 352 20.52 2.88 -3.66
N SER A 353 20.60 1.56 -3.44
CA SER A 353 19.51 0.66 -3.80
C SER A 353 18.22 1.04 -3.07
N ILE A 354 18.28 1.19 -1.75
CA ILE A 354 17.12 1.59 -0.93
C ILE A 354 16.61 2.95 -1.40
N LYS A 355 17.49 3.97 -1.47
CA LYS A 355 17.12 5.34 -1.88
C LYS A 355 16.42 5.37 -3.24
N SER A 356 16.96 4.66 -4.21
CA SER A 356 16.42 4.65 -5.57
C SER A 356 15.04 3.99 -5.66
N LEU A 357 14.79 2.94 -4.89
CA LEU A 357 13.49 2.28 -4.83
C LEU A 357 12.47 3.09 -4.03
N VAL A 358 12.88 3.75 -2.95
CA VAL A 358 12.01 4.60 -2.12
C VAL A 358 11.53 5.83 -2.90
N GLU A 359 12.45 6.62 -3.45
CA GLU A 359 12.08 7.87 -4.13
C GLU A 359 11.31 7.61 -5.44
N GLY A 360 11.68 6.58 -6.21
CA GLY A 360 10.92 6.16 -7.39
C GLY A 360 9.56 5.56 -7.02
N GLY A 361 9.50 4.76 -5.95
CA GLY A 361 8.28 4.17 -5.41
C GLY A 361 7.29 5.22 -4.89
N ARG A 362 7.78 6.30 -4.26
CA ARG A 362 6.96 7.45 -3.84
C ARG A 362 6.25 8.09 -5.02
N LEU A 363 6.95 8.32 -6.11
CA LEU A 363 6.34 8.89 -7.32
C LEU A 363 5.29 7.95 -7.92
N LEU A 364 5.55 6.65 -7.97
CA LEU A 364 4.55 5.66 -8.42
C LEU A 364 3.29 5.71 -7.53
N ALA A 365 3.44 5.73 -6.21
CA ALA A 365 2.32 5.75 -5.28
C ALA A 365 1.52 7.06 -5.42
N LEU A 366 2.18 8.21 -5.32
CA LEU A 366 1.51 9.52 -5.44
C LEU A 366 0.84 9.69 -6.80
N HIS A 367 1.46 9.21 -7.89
CA HIS A 367 0.80 9.22 -9.19
C HIS A 367 -0.44 8.33 -9.24
N ALA A 368 -0.39 7.12 -8.67
CA ALA A 368 -1.56 6.25 -8.63
C ALA A 368 -2.74 6.91 -7.89
N TYR A 369 -2.48 7.61 -6.79
CA TYR A 369 -3.50 8.36 -6.06
C TYR A 369 -3.96 9.62 -6.82
N SER A 370 -3.09 10.34 -7.51
CA SER A 370 -3.51 11.47 -8.36
C SER A 370 -4.41 11.02 -9.52
N GLN A 371 -4.17 9.83 -10.07
CA GLN A 371 -5.06 9.23 -11.06
C GLN A 371 -6.38 8.74 -10.43
N LEU A 372 -6.38 8.31 -9.17
CA LEU A 372 -7.61 7.99 -8.44
C LEU A 372 -8.46 9.25 -8.23
N ASP A 373 -7.84 10.37 -7.88
CA ASP A 373 -8.50 11.68 -7.80
C ASP A 373 -9.12 12.07 -9.15
N ALA A 374 -8.40 11.87 -10.25
CA ALA A 374 -8.90 12.13 -11.61
C ALA A 374 -10.06 11.18 -11.99
N ALA A 375 -9.98 9.90 -11.64
CA ALA A 375 -11.03 8.93 -11.90
C ALA A 375 -12.35 9.28 -11.19
N HIS A 376 -12.28 9.94 -10.04
CA HIS A 376 -13.46 10.37 -9.29
C HIS A 376 -14.00 11.74 -9.75
N ASN A 377 -13.13 12.70 -10.05
CA ASN A 377 -13.51 14.12 -10.12
C ASN A 377 -13.29 14.78 -11.48
N ALA A 378 -12.63 14.14 -12.47
CA ALA A 378 -12.48 14.75 -13.80
C ALA A 378 -13.86 15.04 -14.41
N ALA A 379 -14.02 16.21 -15.01
CA ALA A 379 -15.29 16.65 -15.61
C ALA A 379 -15.67 15.77 -16.81
N ASP A 380 -14.70 15.38 -17.64
CA ASP A 380 -14.90 14.53 -18.81
C ASP A 380 -14.97 13.04 -18.40
N ALA A 381 -16.01 12.34 -18.83
CA ALA A 381 -16.21 10.92 -18.60
C ALA A 381 -15.10 10.05 -19.21
N ALA A 382 -14.56 10.43 -20.38
CA ALA A 382 -13.48 9.69 -21.02
C ALA A 382 -12.17 9.82 -20.24
N GLU A 383 -11.89 10.98 -19.64
CA GLU A 383 -10.72 11.17 -18.77
C GLU A 383 -10.88 10.39 -17.46
N ARG A 384 -12.10 10.31 -16.87
CA ARG A 384 -12.37 9.43 -15.71
C ARG A 384 -12.09 7.97 -16.02
N GLU A 385 -12.61 7.45 -17.15
CA GLU A 385 -12.41 6.05 -17.56
C GLU A 385 -10.94 5.74 -17.83
N LYS A 386 -10.22 6.66 -18.48
CA LYS A 386 -8.78 6.56 -18.72
C LYS A 386 -7.98 6.50 -17.41
N ALA A 387 -8.29 7.38 -16.46
CA ALA A 387 -7.66 7.42 -15.15
C ALA A 387 -7.96 6.13 -14.34
N GLU A 388 -9.21 5.66 -14.33
CA GLU A 388 -9.61 4.39 -13.67
C GLU A 388 -8.87 3.18 -14.28
N THR A 389 -8.74 3.14 -15.61
CA THR A 389 -7.99 2.09 -16.31
C THR A 389 -6.51 2.09 -15.92
N LEU A 390 -5.90 3.27 -15.85
CA LEU A 390 -4.49 3.42 -15.47
C LEU A 390 -4.26 3.05 -14.01
N VAL A 391 -5.09 3.53 -13.08
CA VAL A 391 -5.04 3.12 -11.65
C VAL A 391 -5.18 1.61 -11.53
N GLY A 392 -6.17 1.03 -12.20
CA GLY A 392 -6.38 -0.41 -12.18
C GLY A 392 -5.15 -1.21 -12.62
N PHE A 393 -4.42 -0.71 -13.62
CA PHE A 393 -3.17 -1.31 -14.11
C PHE A 393 -1.99 -1.10 -13.14
N LEU A 394 -1.86 0.09 -12.55
CA LEU A 394 -0.74 0.41 -11.65
C LEU A 394 -0.90 -0.20 -10.25
N THR A 395 -2.12 -0.47 -9.77
CA THR A 395 -2.38 -0.99 -8.42
C THR A 395 -1.60 -2.27 -8.10
N PRO A 396 -1.63 -3.35 -8.90
CA PRO A 396 -0.85 -4.56 -8.61
C PRO A 396 0.66 -4.31 -8.64
N ILE A 397 1.15 -3.40 -9.50
CA ILE A 397 2.57 -3.02 -9.56
C ILE A 397 2.95 -2.25 -8.28
N ALA A 398 2.18 -1.23 -7.93
CA ALA A 398 2.42 -0.43 -6.73
C ALA A 398 2.39 -1.29 -5.46
N LYS A 399 1.37 -2.16 -5.30
CA LYS A 399 1.26 -3.04 -4.13
C LYS A 399 2.43 -4.01 -4.06
N ALA A 400 2.59 -4.85 -5.07
CA ALA A 400 3.48 -5.99 -4.96
C ALA A 400 4.96 -5.60 -5.07
N CYS A 401 5.33 -4.71 -6.00
CA CYS A 401 6.73 -4.30 -6.12
C CYS A 401 7.20 -3.53 -4.88
N GLN A 402 6.41 -2.57 -4.36
CA GLN A 402 6.83 -1.80 -3.18
C GLN A 402 6.96 -2.68 -1.94
N THR A 403 6.08 -3.66 -1.75
CA THR A 403 6.16 -4.57 -0.61
C THR A 403 7.33 -5.56 -0.72
N GLU A 404 7.64 -6.08 -1.91
CA GLU A 404 8.82 -6.92 -2.12
C GLU A 404 10.11 -6.12 -1.99
N TRP A 405 10.16 -4.92 -2.58
CA TRP A 405 11.30 -4.01 -2.39
C TRP A 405 11.47 -3.58 -0.93
N SER A 406 10.38 -3.48 -0.17
CA SER A 406 10.47 -3.20 1.28
C SER A 406 11.20 -4.32 2.04
N ASN A 407 10.96 -5.57 1.69
CA ASN A 407 11.70 -6.69 2.27
C ASN A 407 13.20 -6.63 1.89
N GLU A 408 13.54 -6.31 0.64
CA GLU A 408 14.93 -6.09 0.22
C GLU A 408 15.55 -4.88 0.93
N ASN A 409 14.80 -3.79 1.05
CA ASN A 409 15.27 -2.53 1.62
C ASN A 409 15.53 -2.65 3.13
N THR A 410 14.61 -3.27 3.88
CA THR A 410 14.79 -3.51 5.32
C THR A 410 15.91 -4.49 5.60
N TYR A 411 16.08 -5.53 4.76
CA TYR A 411 17.22 -6.44 4.79
C TYR A 411 18.55 -5.70 4.58
N ASN A 412 18.66 -4.90 3.51
CA ASN A 412 19.87 -4.14 3.22
C ASN A 412 20.18 -3.10 4.31
N ALA A 413 19.15 -2.44 4.85
CA ALA A 413 19.32 -1.46 5.92
C ALA A 413 19.83 -2.12 7.21
N LEU A 414 19.26 -3.27 7.59
CA LEU A 414 19.74 -4.08 8.71
C LEU A 414 21.19 -4.51 8.49
N GLN A 415 21.54 -4.94 7.26
CA GLN A 415 22.89 -5.33 6.89
C GLN A 415 23.91 -4.19 7.07
N CYS A 416 23.52 -2.93 6.78
CA CYS A 416 24.37 -1.75 7.04
C CYS A 416 24.76 -1.61 8.51
N PHE A 417 23.92 -2.04 9.46
CA PHE A 417 24.20 -2.03 10.88
C PHE A 417 25.15 -3.17 11.33
N GLY A 418 25.39 -4.18 10.48
CA GLY A 418 26.12 -5.38 10.86
C GLY A 418 25.44 -6.09 12.04
N GLY A 419 26.21 -6.60 13.02
CA GLY A 419 25.68 -7.27 14.20
C GLY A 419 24.70 -6.43 15.03
N HIS A 420 24.86 -5.11 15.05
CA HIS A 420 23.94 -4.21 15.73
C HIS A 420 22.52 -4.23 15.10
N GLY A 421 22.39 -4.47 13.79
CA GLY A 421 21.10 -4.55 13.12
C GLY A 421 20.23 -5.73 13.58
N TYR A 422 20.87 -6.77 14.13
CA TYR A 422 20.21 -7.97 14.67
C TYR A 422 19.75 -7.79 16.13
N ILE A 423 20.17 -6.71 16.78
CA ILE A 423 19.87 -6.42 18.19
C ILE A 423 18.60 -5.57 18.28
N ALA A 424 17.62 -6.02 19.07
CA ALA A 424 16.28 -5.43 19.17
C ALA A 424 16.30 -3.93 19.55
N GLU A 425 17.22 -3.50 20.41
CA GLU A 425 17.32 -2.11 20.86
C GLU A 425 17.66 -1.11 19.74
N HIS A 426 18.18 -1.59 18.61
CA HIS A 426 18.41 -0.75 17.43
C HIS A 426 17.16 -0.61 16.54
N GLY A 427 16.17 -1.50 16.67
CA GLY A 427 14.87 -1.46 15.99
C GLY A 427 14.93 -1.75 14.48
N MET A 428 16.06 -2.23 13.96
CA MET A 428 16.16 -2.57 12.53
C MET A 428 15.56 -3.94 12.24
N GLU A 429 15.68 -4.88 13.16
CA GLU A 429 15.08 -6.20 13.07
C GLU A 429 13.54 -6.12 13.07
N GLN A 430 12.95 -5.19 13.84
CA GLN A 430 11.52 -4.93 13.83
C GLN A 430 11.04 -4.52 12.44
N LEU A 431 11.74 -3.60 11.77
CA LEU A 431 11.37 -3.17 10.42
C LEU A 431 11.38 -4.33 9.41
N ALA A 432 12.33 -5.25 9.52
CA ALA A 432 12.39 -6.45 8.67
C ALA A 432 11.24 -7.43 8.99
N ARG A 433 10.86 -7.59 10.27
CA ARG A 433 9.71 -8.43 10.68
C ARG A 433 8.39 -7.83 10.21
N ASP A 434 8.22 -6.53 10.38
CA ASP A 434 7.00 -5.81 10.00
C ASP A 434 6.82 -5.77 8.46
N ALA A 435 7.90 -5.66 7.70
CA ALA A 435 7.84 -5.65 6.24
C ALA A 435 7.33 -6.97 5.65
N ARG A 436 7.60 -8.11 6.30
CA ARG A 436 7.32 -9.42 5.72
C ARG A 436 5.84 -9.67 5.46
N ILE A 437 4.93 -9.18 6.30
CA ILE A 437 3.49 -9.39 6.15
C ILE A 437 2.93 -8.68 4.92
N THR A 438 3.52 -7.55 4.52
CA THR A 438 2.99 -6.72 3.44
C THR A 438 2.94 -7.42 2.08
N THR A 439 3.78 -8.44 1.85
CA THR A 439 3.74 -9.26 0.62
C THR A 439 2.69 -10.37 0.68
N LEU A 440 2.09 -10.62 1.85
CA LEU A 440 1.15 -11.74 2.08
C LEU A 440 -0.30 -11.29 2.07
N TYR A 441 -0.66 -10.29 2.89
CA TYR A 441 -2.05 -9.85 2.98
C TYR A 441 -2.45 -8.93 1.82
N GLU A 442 -3.76 -8.70 1.67
CA GLU A 442 -4.39 -7.94 0.57
C GLU A 442 -4.06 -8.48 -0.83
N GLY A 443 -3.85 -9.79 -0.90
CA GLY A 443 -3.39 -10.50 -2.09
C GLY A 443 -1.88 -10.63 -2.11
N THR A 444 -1.41 -11.89 -2.11
CA THR A 444 0.02 -12.21 -2.20
C THR A 444 0.65 -11.63 -3.47
N THR A 445 1.98 -11.55 -3.50
CA THR A 445 2.73 -11.13 -4.70
C THR A 445 2.29 -11.92 -5.94
N GLY A 446 2.11 -13.24 -5.84
CA GLY A 446 1.64 -14.07 -6.95
C GLY A 446 0.21 -13.73 -7.40
N ILE A 447 -0.69 -13.37 -6.48
CA ILE A 447 -2.05 -12.94 -6.81
C ILE A 447 -2.04 -11.59 -7.53
N GLN A 448 -1.21 -10.63 -7.09
CA GLN A 448 -1.05 -9.35 -7.77
C GLN A 448 -0.43 -9.55 -9.17
N SER A 449 0.51 -10.48 -9.29
CA SER A 449 1.17 -10.82 -10.56
C SER A 449 0.17 -11.38 -11.57
N LEU A 450 -0.67 -12.33 -11.14
CA LEU A 450 -1.74 -12.90 -11.95
C LEU A 450 -2.82 -11.86 -12.28
N ASP A 451 -3.13 -10.94 -11.35
CA ASP A 451 -4.05 -9.84 -11.60
C ASP A 451 -3.52 -8.92 -12.71
N LEU A 452 -2.23 -8.56 -12.65
CA LEU A 452 -1.59 -7.70 -13.65
C LEU A 452 -1.65 -8.32 -15.05
N ILE A 453 -1.08 -9.51 -15.23
CA ILE A 453 -0.97 -10.12 -16.58
C ILE A 453 -2.30 -10.68 -17.08
N GLY A 454 -3.11 -11.28 -16.22
CA GLY A 454 -4.39 -11.90 -16.57
C GLY A 454 -5.52 -10.88 -16.73
N ARG A 455 -5.93 -10.24 -15.63
CA ARG A 455 -7.11 -9.36 -15.62
C ARG A 455 -6.82 -7.98 -16.18
N LYS A 456 -5.68 -7.36 -15.80
CA LYS A 456 -5.36 -5.97 -16.18
C LYS A 456 -4.71 -5.85 -17.56
N THR A 457 -4.19 -6.96 -18.10
CA THR A 457 -3.53 -6.97 -19.41
C THR A 457 -4.26 -7.87 -20.41
N ALA A 458 -4.36 -9.17 -20.17
CA ALA A 458 -4.96 -10.09 -21.14
C ALA A 458 -6.46 -9.79 -21.37
N THR A 459 -7.26 -9.69 -20.30
CA THR A 459 -8.71 -9.46 -20.41
C THR A 459 -9.05 -8.09 -21.01
N THR A 460 -8.25 -7.05 -20.72
CA THR A 460 -8.45 -5.68 -21.23
C THR A 460 -7.74 -5.40 -22.57
N GLN A 461 -7.18 -6.44 -23.20
CA GLN A 461 -6.38 -6.27 -24.43
C GLN A 461 -5.25 -5.24 -24.29
N GLY A 462 -4.67 -5.17 -23.09
CA GLY A 462 -3.55 -4.30 -22.75
C GLY A 462 -3.90 -2.82 -22.63
N ALA A 463 -5.14 -2.45 -22.34
CA ALA A 463 -5.57 -1.05 -22.28
C ALA A 463 -4.71 -0.21 -21.31
N GLY A 464 -4.51 -0.67 -20.05
CA GLY A 464 -3.69 0.05 -19.09
C GLY A 464 -2.20 0.13 -19.48
N LEU A 465 -1.64 -0.96 -20.03
CA LEU A 465 -0.28 -0.95 -20.55
C LEU A 465 -0.11 0.07 -21.69
N LYS A 466 -1.05 0.11 -22.63
CA LYS A 466 -1.03 1.07 -23.74
C LYS A 466 -1.06 2.51 -23.25
N LEU A 467 -1.88 2.82 -22.25
CA LEU A 467 -1.94 4.14 -21.63
C LEU A 467 -0.58 4.51 -21.01
N PHE A 468 0.02 3.62 -20.25
CA PHE A 468 1.33 3.88 -19.64
C PHE A 468 2.44 4.02 -20.68
N LEU A 469 2.48 3.15 -21.69
CA LEU A 469 3.44 3.25 -22.80
C LEU A 469 3.26 4.55 -23.59
N GLY A 470 2.04 5.04 -23.78
CA GLY A 470 1.75 6.35 -24.37
C GLY A 470 2.35 7.50 -23.56
N MET A 471 2.29 7.44 -22.21
CA MET A 471 2.96 8.44 -21.35
C MET A 471 4.49 8.41 -21.54
N VAL A 472 5.07 7.21 -21.67
CA VAL A 472 6.51 7.06 -21.93
C VAL A 472 6.87 7.63 -23.30
N GLU A 473 6.11 7.31 -24.33
CA GLU A 473 6.33 7.81 -25.70
C GLU A 473 6.26 9.33 -25.79
N GLU A 474 5.27 9.93 -25.15
CA GLU A 474 5.12 11.38 -25.08
C GLU A 474 6.34 12.03 -24.40
N PHE A 475 6.77 11.49 -23.25
CA PHE A 475 7.95 11.97 -22.53
C PHE A 475 9.22 11.83 -23.36
N VAL A 476 9.43 10.70 -24.04
CA VAL A 476 10.57 10.47 -24.96
C VAL A 476 10.59 11.52 -26.07
N LYS A 477 9.43 11.78 -26.69
CA LYS A 477 9.29 12.79 -27.75
C LYS A 477 9.58 14.20 -27.26
N GLN A 478 9.16 14.57 -26.05
CA GLN A 478 9.44 15.88 -25.45
C GLN A 478 10.94 16.14 -25.23
N HIS A 479 11.72 15.08 -25.05
CA HIS A 479 13.18 15.15 -24.80
C HIS A 479 14.02 14.65 -25.99
N GLU A 480 13.42 14.53 -27.17
CA GLU A 480 14.14 14.12 -28.37
C GLU A 480 15.20 15.17 -28.74
N GLY A 481 16.45 14.72 -28.88
CA GLY A 481 17.60 15.60 -29.15
C GLY A 481 18.19 16.32 -27.93
N ASP A 482 17.63 16.13 -26.73
CA ASP A 482 18.20 16.64 -25.50
C ASP A 482 19.36 15.74 -25.02
N ALA A 483 20.60 16.16 -25.27
CA ALA A 483 21.80 15.41 -24.90
C ALA A 483 21.93 15.16 -23.39
N ALA A 484 21.37 16.03 -22.55
CA ALA A 484 21.42 15.88 -21.09
C ALA A 484 20.45 14.79 -20.60
N MET A 485 19.40 14.50 -21.36
CA MET A 485 18.40 13.50 -21.04
C MET A 485 18.65 12.15 -21.72
N ALA A 486 19.52 12.08 -22.73
CA ALA A 486 19.73 10.88 -23.54
C ALA A 486 20.12 9.64 -22.71
N GLU A 487 20.93 9.80 -21.66
CA GLU A 487 21.36 8.71 -20.78
C GLU A 487 20.19 8.05 -20.02
N PHE A 488 19.01 8.70 -19.92
CA PHE A 488 17.80 8.19 -19.28
C PHE A 488 16.73 7.81 -20.30
N VAL A 489 16.55 8.61 -21.33
CA VAL A 489 15.49 8.47 -22.34
C VAL A 489 15.71 7.25 -23.22
N GLU A 490 16.94 7.03 -23.71
CA GLU A 490 17.24 5.90 -24.60
C GLU A 490 17.05 4.54 -23.93
N PRO A 491 17.57 4.27 -22.70
CA PRO A 491 17.29 3.02 -22.01
C PRO A 491 15.81 2.84 -21.67
N LEU A 492 15.11 3.94 -21.27
CA LEU A 492 13.66 3.88 -20.97
C LEU A 492 12.88 3.46 -22.22
N LYS A 493 13.11 4.09 -23.37
CA LYS A 493 12.48 3.76 -24.65
C LYS A 493 12.71 2.29 -25.04
N ALA A 494 13.96 1.83 -24.93
CA ALA A 494 14.32 0.45 -25.23
C ALA A 494 13.56 -0.54 -24.32
N LYS A 495 13.49 -0.28 -23.00
CA LYS A 495 12.81 -1.17 -22.05
C LYS A 495 11.29 -1.13 -22.17
N ALA A 496 10.70 0.01 -22.49
CA ALA A 496 9.27 0.12 -22.78
C ALA A 496 8.88 -0.68 -24.04
N THR A 497 9.69 -0.59 -25.10
CA THR A 497 9.51 -1.39 -26.32
C THR A 497 9.63 -2.90 -26.04
N GLU A 498 10.66 -3.31 -25.29
CA GLU A 498 10.86 -4.70 -24.87
C GLU A 498 9.67 -5.20 -24.02
N TRP A 499 9.13 -4.37 -23.12
CA TRP A 499 7.95 -4.71 -22.30
C TRP A 499 6.73 -5.04 -23.15
N ALA A 500 6.43 -4.21 -24.16
CA ALA A 500 5.34 -4.48 -25.11
C ALA A 500 5.56 -5.82 -25.85
N GLN A 501 6.79 -6.10 -26.30
CA GLN A 501 7.14 -7.35 -26.99
C GLN A 501 6.98 -8.57 -26.07
N LEU A 502 7.47 -8.50 -24.83
CA LEU A 502 7.32 -9.56 -23.82
C LEU A 502 5.83 -9.83 -23.53
N THR A 503 5.03 -8.78 -23.38
CA THR A 503 3.57 -8.92 -23.18
C THR A 503 2.92 -9.67 -24.33
N MET A 504 3.20 -9.29 -25.56
CA MET A 504 2.66 -10.00 -26.74
C MET A 504 3.12 -11.45 -26.80
N GLY A 505 4.41 -11.71 -26.51
CA GLY A 505 4.96 -13.07 -26.47
C GLY A 505 4.27 -13.96 -25.45
N ILE A 506 4.05 -13.46 -24.21
CA ILE A 506 3.31 -14.18 -23.18
C ILE A 506 1.89 -14.51 -23.65
N LEU A 507 1.14 -13.53 -24.18
CA LEU A 507 -0.23 -13.72 -24.61
C LEU A 507 -0.35 -14.72 -25.78
N GLN A 508 0.61 -14.70 -26.72
CA GLN A 508 0.65 -15.67 -27.82
C GLN A 508 0.91 -17.11 -27.34
N ARG A 509 1.80 -17.29 -26.38
CA ARG A 509 2.05 -18.61 -25.77
C ARG A 509 0.86 -19.06 -24.93
N ALA A 510 0.26 -18.16 -24.15
CA ALA A 510 -0.90 -18.45 -23.31
C ALA A 510 -2.15 -18.87 -24.11
N ALA A 511 -2.29 -18.42 -25.34
CA ALA A 511 -3.37 -18.88 -26.24
C ALA A 511 -3.27 -20.38 -26.57
N LYS A 512 -2.08 -20.98 -26.44
CA LYS A 512 -1.83 -22.42 -26.67
C LYS A 512 -1.72 -23.20 -25.35
N ASN A 513 -1.14 -22.58 -24.33
CA ASN A 513 -0.96 -23.17 -23.00
C ASN A 513 -1.25 -22.13 -21.92
N PRO A 514 -2.41 -22.20 -21.23
CA PRO A 514 -2.78 -21.25 -20.18
C PRO A 514 -1.76 -21.11 -19.03
N GLU A 515 -0.94 -22.15 -18.76
CA GLU A 515 0.09 -22.13 -17.72
C GLU A 515 1.18 -21.08 -17.98
N GLU A 516 1.34 -20.63 -19.21
CA GLU A 516 2.29 -19.57 -19.59
C GLU A 516 1.99 -18.23 -18.89
N LEU A 517 0.70 -17.92 -18.60
CA LEU A 517 0.35 -16.73 -17.83
C LEU A 517 0.86 -16.82 -16.39
N GLY A 518 0.64 -17.98 -15.76
CA GLY A 518 1.08 -18.23 -14.40
C GLY A 518 2.61 -18.22 -14.28
N ALA A 519 3.27 -18.93 -15.19
CA ALA A 519 4.72 -19.06 -15.21
C ALA A 519 5.46 -17.72 -15.38
N ALA A 520 4.95 -16.85 -16.23
CA ALA A 520 5.54 -15.54 -16.47
C ALA A 520 5.14 -14.47 -15.45
N SER A 521 4.08 -14.68 -14.68
CA SER A 521 3.36 -13.60 -13.96
C SER A 521 4.23 -12.79 -13.00
N THR A 522 5.02 -13.45 -12.15
CA THR A 522 5.84 -12.77 -11.13
C THR A 522 7.02 -12.02 -11.76
N ASP A 523 7.69 -12.63 -12.72
CA ASP A 523 8.78 -11.96 -13.44
C ASP A 523 8.28 -10.80 -14.30
N TYR A 524 7.09 -10.95 -14.92
CA TYR A 524 6.43 -9.86 -15.62
C TYR A 524 6.07 -8.69 -14.71
N LEU A 525 5.59 -8.95 -13.49
CA LEU A 525 5.31 -7.92 -12.50
C LEU A 525 6.59 -7.13 -12.14
N PHE A 526 7.68 -7.81 -11.82
CA PHE A 526 8.93 -7.13 -11.48
C PHE A 526 9.54 -6.40 -12.66
N TYR A 527 9.52 -6.99 -13.85
CA TYR A 527 9.90 -6.30 -15.08
C TYR A 527 9.13 -4.98 -15.23
N SER A 528 7.81 -5.04 -15.11
CA SER A 528 6.91 -3.88 -15.17
C SER A 528 7.28 -2.83 -14.13
N GLY A 529 7.48 -3.23 -12.88
CA GLY A 529 7.86 -2.34 -11.78
C GLY A 529 9.16 -1.58 -12.06
N TYR A 530 10.20 -2.27 -12.54
CA TYR A 530 11.46 -1.61 -12.90
C TYR A 530 11.32 -0.63 -14.07
N VAL A 531 10.52 -0.93 -15.07
CA VAL A 531 10.29 0.00 -16.19
C VAL A 531 9.46 1.21 -15.74
N VAL A 532 8.46 1.01 -14.90
CA VAL A 532 7.67 2.11 -14.32
C VAL A 532 8.55 3.04 -13.49
N LEU A 533 9.45 2.51 -12.66
CA LEU A 533 10.38 3.36 -11.91
C LEU A 533 11.41 4.06 -12.80
N ALA A 534 11.85 3.44 -13.90
CA ALA A 534 12.72 4.11 -14.87
C ALA A 534 12.06 5.36 -15.46
N TYR A 535 10.76 5.29 -15.79
CA TYR A 535 9.98 6.45 -16.23
C TYR A 535 9.96 7.56 -15.16
N TRP A 536 9.69 7.21 -13.90
CA TRP A 536 9.64 8.19 -12.82
C TRP A 536 11.00 8.80 -12.51
N TRP A 537 12.10 8.03 -12.64
CA TRP A 537 13.44 8.56 -12.49
C TRP A 537 13.83 9.51 -13.63
N ALA A 538 13.49 9.18 -14.89
CA ALA A 538 13.71 10.07 -16.02
C ALA A 538 12.93 11.39 -15.83
N ARG A 539 11.67 11.33 -15.40
CA ARG A 539 10.87 12.50 -15.06
C ARG A 539 11.42 13.32 -13.91
N SER A 540 11.95 12.64 -12.88
CA SER A 540 12.60 13.32 -11.73
C SER A 540 13.82 14.12 -12.15
N VAL A 541 14.64 13.60 -13.07
CA VAL A 541 15.80 14.34 -13.59
C VAL A 541 15.35 15.55 -14.40
N ALA A 542 14.39 15.38 -15.29
CA ALA A 542 13.83 16.50 -16.07
C ALA A 542 13.28 17.60 -15.16
N ALA A 543 12.50 17.22 -14.14
CA ALA A 543 11.94 18.15 -13.17
C ALA A 543 13.05 18.83 -12.32
N ALA A 544 14.06 18.08 -11.87
CA ALA A 544 15.15 18.62 -11.07
C ALA A 544 15.95 19.69 -11.83
N ASN A 545 16.11 19.56 -13.14
CA ASN A 545 16.83 20.55 -13.94
C ASN A 545 16.21 21.96 -13.87
N VAL A 546 14.89 22.05 -13.77
CA VAL A 546 14.12 23.31 -13.74
C VAL A 546 13.60 23.69 -12.35
N SER A 547 13.67 22.79 -11.37
CA SER A 547 13.18 22.97 -10.00
C SER A 547 13.91 24.10 -9.27
N PRO A 548 13.25 24.84 -8.35
CA PRO A 548 13.87 25.83 -7.48
C PRO A 548 14.71 25.23 -6.34
N GLN A 549 14.74 23.90 -6.21
CA GLN A 549 15.49 23.18 -5.16
C GLN A 549 17.01 23.49 -5.20
N SER A 550 17.70 23.27 -4.08
CA SER A 550 19.13 23.51 -3.97
C SER A 550 19.94 22.66 -4.98
N ALA A 551 21.13 23.19 -5.36
CA ALA A 551 22.03 22.45 -6.26
C ALA A 551 22.41 21.07 -5.72
N ALA A 552 22.58 20.94 -4.41
CA ALA A 552 22.88 19.65 -3.76
C ALA A 552 21.72 18.65 -3.89
N PHE A 553 20.47 19.11 -3.75
CA PHE A 553 19.29 18.28 -3.95
C PHE A 553 19.19 17.78 -5.40
N LYS A 554 19.31 18.68 -6.37
CA LYS A 554 19.30 18.36 -7.80
C LYS A 554 20.39 17.36 -8.19
N GLN A 555 21.61 17.57 -7.68
CA GLN A 555 22.73 16.65 -7.91
C GLN A 555 22.47 15.27 -7.30
N ALA A 556 21.88 15.22 -6.11
CA ALA A 556 21.52 13.94 -5.48
C ALA A 556 20.46 13.17 -6.29
N LYS A 557 19.47 13.87 -6.87
CA LYS A 557 18.47 13.25 -7.78
C LYS A 557 19.15 12.67 -9.02
N LEU A 558 20.01 13.45 -9.68
CA LEU A 558 20.74 13.01 -10.87
C LEU A 558 21.63 11.78 -10.58
N GLU A 559 22.40 11.80 -9.51
CA GLU A 559 23.27 10.68 -9.12
C GLU A 559 22.48 9.42 -8.74
N THR A 560 21.32 9.59 -8.07
CA THR A 560 20.44 8.47 -7.74
C THR A 560 19.80 7.88 -9.00
N ALA A 561 19.36 8.71 -9.94
CA ALA A 561 18.85 8.27 -11.23
C ALA A 561 19.91 7.48 -12.02
N ARG A 562 21.14 8.01 -12.11
CA ARG A 562 22.27 7.30 -12.76
C ARG A 562 22.52 5.93 -12.12
N PHE A 563 22.50 5.85 -10.78
CA PHE A 563 22.63 4.58 -10.07
C PHE A 563 21.46 3.65 -10.44
N TYR A 564 20.23 4.15 -10.48
CA TYR A 564 19.05 3.36 -10.84
C TYR A 564 19.20 2.75 -12.25
N PHE A 565 19.50 3.57 -13.24
CA PHE A 565 19.67 3.11 -14.62
C PHE A 565 20.83 2.15 -14.79
N ALA A 566 21.94 2.34 -14.06
CA ALA A 566 23.13 1.50 -14.16
C ALA A 566 23.07 0.19 -13.35
N ARG A 567 22.30 0.12 -12.26
CA ARG A 567 22.36 -0.99 -11.30
C ARG A 567 21.01 -1.65 -10.99
N MET A 568 19.89 -0.90 -11.10
CA MET A 568 18.57 -1.41 -10.77
C MET A 568 17.80 -1.82 -12.03
N LEU A 569 17.73 -0.96 -13.03
CA LEU A 569 17.06 -1.26 -14.30
C LEU A 569 17.61 -2.52 -15.01
N PRO A 570 18.93 -2.82 -14.99
CA PRO A 570 19.45 -4.07 -15.56
C PRO A 570 18.93 -5.36 -14.93
N ARG A 571 18.29 -5.32 -13.74
CA ARG A 571 17.61 -6.49 -13.16
C ARG A 571 16.51 -7.04 -14.08
N THR A 572 15.94 -6.19 -14.94
CA THR A 572 15.00 -6.60 -16.00
C THR A 572 15.54 -7.69 -16.92
N LEU A 573 16.87 -7.83 -17.06
CA LEU A 573 17.47 -8.88 -17.88
C LEU A 573 17.19 -10.30 -17.33
N ALA A 574 17.29 -10.46 -16.01
CA ALA A 574 16.99 -11.75 -15.37
C ALA A 574 15.49 -12.09 -15.48
N HIS A 575 14.62 -11.11 -15.23
CA HIS A 575 13.18 -11.30 -15.38
C HIS A 575 12.77 -11.62 -16.82
N LYS A 576 13.37 -10.93 -17.80
CA LYS A 576 13.16 -11.24 -19.21
C LYS A 576 13.51 -12.69 -19.53
N ALA A 577 14.70 -13.13 -19.10
CA ALA A 577 15.15 -14.51 -19.36
C ALA A 577 14.21 -15.55 -18.74
N ALA A 578 13.70 -15.30 -17.52
CA ALA A 578 12.73 -16.16 -16.86
C ALA A 578 11.37 -16.17 -17.60
N ILE A 579 10.88 -15.01 -18.05
CA ILE A 579 9.65 -14.91 -18.85
C ILE A 579 9.79 -15.71 -20.16
N GLU A 580 10.93 -15.59 -20.84
CA GLU A 580 11.18 -16.25 -22.12
C GLU A 580 11.37 -17.77 -21.99
N ALA A 581 11.78 -18.26 -20.81
CA ALA A 581 11.90 -19.69 -20.52
C ALA A 581 10.53 -20.42 -20.57
N GLY A 582 9.42 -19.71 -20.35
CA GLY A 582 8.07 -20.26 -20.42
C GLY A 582 7.69 -21.17 -19.26
N ALA A 583 6.61 -21.92 -19.42
CA ALA A 583 6.03 -22.76 -18.37
C ALA A 583 6.73 -24.12 -18.18
N GLU A 584 7.38 -24.63 -19.21
CA GLU A 584 7.93 -25.98 -19.20
C GLU A 584 8.87 -26.26 -18.02
N PRO A 585 9.89 -25.42 -17.69
CA PRO A 585 10.79 -25.69 -16.57
C PRO A 585 10.10 -25.75 -15.19
N LEU A 586 8.94 -25.08 -15.05
CA LEU A 586 8.17 -25.06 -13.82
C LEU A 586 7.22 -26.26 -13.70
N MET A 587 6.66 -26.70 -14.84
CA MET A 587 5.58 -27.69 -14.88
C MET A 587 6.07 -29.10 -15.21
N ALA A 588 7.34 -29.26 -15.60
CA ALA A 588 7.91 -30.57 -15.99
C ALA A 588 8.09 -31.53 -14.80
N MET A 589 8.24 -31.02 -13.60
CA MET A 589 8.42 -31.85 -12.40
C MET A 589 7.06 -32.28 -11.86
N ASP A 590 6.80 -33.58 -11.80
CA ASP A 590 5.61 -34.12 -11.14
C ASP A 590 5.59 -33.75 -9.66
N ALA A 591 4.40 -33.47 -9.13
CA ALA A 591 4.24 -33.03 -7.74
C ALA A 591 4.82 -34.00 -6.70
N GLU A 592 4.79 -35.30 -7.00
CA GLU A 592 5.31 -36.36 -6.14
C GLU A 592 6.85 -36.33 -6.03
N ARG A 593 7.56 -35.76 -7.00
CA ARG A 593 9.03 -35.69 -7.01
C ARG A 593 9.61 -34.50 -6.25
N PHE A 594 8.80 -33.57 -5.76
CA PHE A 594 9.30 -32.44 -4.96
C PHE A 594 9.89 -32.88 -3.59
N GLY A 595 9.63 -34.10 -3.15
CA GLY A 595 10.15 -34.67 -1.91
C GLY A 595 11.31 -35.66 -2.06
N ASP A 596 11.74 -35.92 -3.31
CA ASP A 596 12.80 -36.89 -3.62
C ASP A 596 14.24 -36.20 -3.64
#